data_f7b33ac427ef96c34d3b3d7e577b353b
#
_entry.id   f7b33ac427ef96c34d3b3d7e577b353b
#
_cell.length_a   1.000
_cell.length_b   1.000
_cell.length_c   1.000
_cell.angle_alpha   90.00
_cell.angle_beta   90.00
_cell.angle_gamma   90.00
#
_symmetry.space_group_name_H-M   'P 1'
#
loop_
_entity.id
_entity.type
_entity.pdbx_description
1 polymer ?
#
loop_
_entity_poly.entity_id
_entity_poly.type
_entity_poly.pdbx_seq_one_letter_code
_entity_poly.pdbx_strand_id
1 'polypeptide(L)'
;MIDIKELLNKNFNNKYNFLKFYSIVYEEKLALCTITFLYPYTIDEISGEDKKEIEDFIKNYLNLNGEVKVKLKKSYLDARLILEDIVKFFEQHKKGLLPYISLENISIQSQKLDVNIQIKLNQDIVSLI
;
A
#
# COMPACT_ATOMS: atom_id res chain seq x y z
N MET A 1 13.05 21.67 -5.56
CA MET A 1 12.86 20.32 -4.99
C MET A 1 12.26 19.41 -6.03
N ILE A 2 12.81 18.22 -6.21
CA ILE A 2 12.32 17.25 -7.19
C ILE A 2 11.17 16.46 -6.58
N ASP A 3 10.01 16.46 -7.24
CA ASP A 3 8.89 15.62 -6.86
C ASP A 3 8.91 14.37 -7.76
N ILE A 4 9.40 13.26 -7.21
CA ILE A 4 9.56 12.03 -7.96
C ILE A 4 8.22 11.50 -8.46
N LYS A 5 7.15 11.62 -7.66
CA LYS A 5 5.82 11.17 -8.07
C LYS A 5 5.30 11.96 -9.26
N GLU A 6 5.46 13.28 -9.23
CA GLU A 6 5.06 14.13 -10.36
C GLU A 6 5.80 13.76 -11.64
N LEU A 7 7.11 13.49 -11.52
CA LEU A 7 7.91 13.04 -12.65
C LEU A 7 7.45 11.71 -13.21
N LEU A 8 7.10 10.76 -12.35
CA LEU A 8 6.56 9.47 -12.78
C LEU A 8 5.23 9.66 -13.51
N ASN A 9 4.34 10.46 -12.95
CA ASN A 9 3.05 10.71 -13.59
C ASN A 9 3.21 11.35 -14.97
N LYS A 10 4.13 12.28 -15.09
CA LYS A 10 4.39 12.97 -16.34
C LYS A 10 5.02 12.06 -17.40
N ASN A 11 6.01 11.24 -16.99
CA ASN A 11 6.72 10.35 -17.92
C ASN A 11 5.87 9.17 -18.37
N PHE A 12 5.07 8.60 -17.48
CA PHE A 12 4.28 7.40 -17.75
C PHE A 12 2.80 7.68 -17.97
N ASN A 13 2.44 8.92 -18.24
CA ASN A 13 1.06 9.33 -18.54
C ASN A 13 0.06 8.86 -17.48
N ASN A 14 0.39 9.10 -16.21
CA ASN A 14 -0.42 8.74 -15.04
C ASN A 14 -0.64 7.23 -14.83
N LYS A 15 0.12 6.38 -15.51
CA LYS A 15 0.03 4.92 -15.32
C LYS A 15 0.26 4.50 -13.87
N TYR A 16 1.13 5.22 -13.15
CA TYR A 16 1.49 4.92 -11.76
C TYR A 16 0.99 5.97 -10.78
N ASN A 17 -0.11 6.66 -11.08
CA ASN A 17 -0.62 7.73 -10.21
C ASN A 17 -1.08 7.21 -8.84
N PHE A 18 -1.35 5.90 -8.72
CA PHE A 18 -1.74 5.28 -7.46
C PHE A 18 -0.56 5.10 -6.48
N LEU A 19 0.67 5.25 -6.95
CA LEU A 19 1.84 5.15 -6.09
C LEU A 19 2.00 6.39 -5.22
N LYS A 20 2.33 6.19 -3.94
CA LYS A 20 2.60 7.26 -3.01
C LYS A 20 4.06 7.17 -2.56
N PHE A 21 4.80 8.26 -2.67
CA PHE A 21 6.18 8.30 -2.19
C PHE A 21 6.20 8.12 -0.67
N TYR A 22 7.05 7.23 -0.20
CA TYR A 22 7.20 6.95 1.22
C TYR A 22 8.58 7.35 1.74
N SER A 23 9.66 6.85 1.12
CA SER A 23 11.00 7.16 1.59
C SER A 23 12.04 6.99 0.49
N ILE A 24 13.15 7.68 0.68
CA ILE A 24 14.35 7.50 -0.14
C ILE A 24 15.54 7.35 0.82
N VAL A 25 16.35 6.32 0.60
CA VAL A 25 17.54 6.05 1.40
C VAL A 25 18.71 5.85 0.46
N TYR A 26 19.77 6.60 0.68
CA TYR A 26 21.00 6.47 -0.09
C TYR A 26 22.11 5.91 0.80
N GLU A 27 22.69 4.78 0.39
CA GLU A 27 23.80 4.15 1.08
C GLU A 27 25.08 4.41 0.29
N GLU A 28 25.87 5.35 0.77
CA GLU A 28 27.05 5.84 0.07
C GLU A 28 28.07 4.73 -0.19
N LYS A 29 28.31 3.87 0.81
CA LYS A 29 29.28 2.78 0.69
C LYS A 29 28.95 1.78 -0.40
N LEU A 30 27.65 1.54 -0.62
CA LEU A 30 27.17 0.58 -1.61
C LEU A 30 26.78 1.27 -2.92
N ALA A 31 26.84 2.60 -2.98
CA ALA A 31 26.33 3.39 -4.09
C ALA A 31 24.90 2.93 -4.47
N LEU A 32 24.06 2.73 -3.46
CA LEU A 32 22.70 2.20 -3.62
C LEU A 32 21.68 3.21 -3.13
N CYS A 33 20.78 3.58 -4.04
CA CYS A 33 19.62 4.42 -3.71
C CYS A 33 18.37 3.54 -3.66
N THR A 34 17.74 3.47 -2.51
CA THR A 34 16.51 2.70 -2.34
C THR A 34 15.33 3.66 -2.18
N ILE A 35 14.36 3.54 -3.07
CA ILE A 35 13.15 4.38 -3.04
C ILE A 35 11.97 3.47 -2.78
N THR A 36 11.17 3.81 -1.76
CA THR A 36 9.99 3.06 -1.40
C THR A 36 8.74 3.83 -1.76
N PHE A 37 7.84 3.18 -2.49
CA PHE A 37 6.51 3.67 -2.77
C PHE A 37 5.47 2.78 -2.13
N LEU A 38 4.36 3.38 -1.71
CA LEU A 38 3.20 2.67 -1.22
C LEU A 38 2.10 2.69 -2.27
N TYR A 39 1.32 1.62 -2.34
CA TYR A 39 0.14 1.57 -3.21
C TYR A 39 -1.02 0.94 -2.45
N PRO A 40 -2.29 1.27 -2.84
CA PRO A 40 -3.44 0.73 -2.14
C PRO A 40 -3.47 -0.79 -2.15
N TYR A 41 -3.83 -1.38 -1.02
CA TYR A 41 -3.89 -2.84 -0.90
C TYR A 41 -4.93 -3.48 -1.83
N THR A 42 -5.85 -2.68 -2.35
CA THR A 42 -6.89 -3.12 -3.29
C THR A 42 -6.36 -3.33 -4.72
N ILE A 43 -5.14 -2.86 -5.00
CA ILE A 43 -4.52 -3.03 -6.31
C ILE A 43 -3.69 -4.30 -6.29
N ASP A 44 -3.75 -5.09 -7.37
CA ASP A 44 -2.96 -6.30 -7.52
C ASP A 44 -1.46 -5.99 -7.46
N GLU A 45 -0.66 -7.01 -7.14
CA GLU A 45 0.78 -6.84 -7.11
C GLU A 45 1.31 -6.29 -8.43
N ILE A 46 2.23 -5.33 -8.28
CA ILE A 46 2.88 -4.72 -9.43
C ILE A 46 3.92 -5.70 -9.99
N SER A 47 3.91 -5.90 -11.30
CA SER A 47 4.82 -6.83 -11.95
C SER A 47 6.29 -6.41 -11.80
N GLY A 48 7.19 -7.40 -11.91
CA GLY A 48 8.63 -7.11 -11.92
C GLY A 48 9.05 -6.23 -13.09
N GLU A 49 8.35 -6.33 -14.22
CA GLU A 49 8.62 -5.49 -15.39
C GLU A 49 8.29 -4.02 -15.13
N ASP A 50 7.14 -3.75 -14.51
CA ASP A 50 6.74 -2.39 -14.14
C ASP A 50 7.69 -1.81 -13.11
N LYS A 51 8.09 -2.60 -12.13
CA LYS A 51 9.07 -2.18 -11.12
C LYS A 51 10.39 -1.78 -11.77
N LYS A 52 10.88 -2.59 -12.71
CA LYS A 52 12.12 -2.31 -13.42
C LYS A 52 12.02 -1.06 -14.29
N GLU A 53 10.88 -0.86 -14.92
CA GLU A 53 10.61 0.34 -15.72
C GLU A 53 10.75 1.60 -14.87
N ILE A 54 10.19 1.59 -13.66
CA ILE A 54 10.31 2.70 -12.72
C ILE A 54 11.75 2.89 -12.26
N GLU A 55 12.46 1.79 -11.93
CA GLU A 55 13.85 1.85 -11.51
C GLU A 55 14.74 2.47 -12.58
N ASP A 56 14.60 2.02 -13.82
CA ASP A 56 15.40 2.50 -14.96
C ASP A 56 15.13 3.99 -15.22
N PHE A 57 13.88 4.41 -15.15
CA PHE A 57 13.53 5.81 -15.33
C PHE A 57 14.18 6.70 -14.25
N ILE A 58 14.09 6.30 -12.99
CA ILE A 58 14.64 7.08 -11.89
C ILE A 58 16.16 7.12 -11.98
N LYS A 59 16.79 6.00 -12.29
CA LYS A 59 18.24 5.93 -12.44
C LYS A 59 18.74 6.88 -13.53
N ASN A 60 18.09 6.87 -14.68
CA ASN A 60 18.45 7.74 -15.80
C ASN A 60 18.19 9.22 -15.47
N TYR A 61 17.08 9.50 -14.83
CA TYR A 61 16.74 10.88 -14.48
C TYR A 61 17.72 11.48 -13.47
N LEU A 62 18.05 10.73 -12.41
CA LEU A 62 18.96 11.21 -11.38
C LEU A 62 20.45 11.12 -11.79
N ASN A 63 20.74 10.41 -12.88
CA ASN A 63 22.10 10.22 -13.40
C ASN A 63 23.08 9.76 -12.32
N LEU A 64 22.66 8.76 -11.52
CA LEU A 64 23.46 8.24 -10.43
C LEU A 64 24.50 7.23 -10.92
N ASN A 65 25.69 7.29 -10.33
CA ASN A 65 26.78 6.33 -10.59
C ASN A 65 26.66 5.07 -9.73
N GLY A 66 25.44 4.61 -9.52
CA GLY A 66 25.19 3.45 -8.70
C GLY A 66 23.91 2.80 -9.11
N GLU A 67 23.37 2.01 -8.21
CA GLU A 67 22.11 1.33 -8.48
C GLU A 67 20.95 2.03 -7.81
N VAL A 68 19.79 1.97 -8.46
CA VAL A 68 18.52 2.40 -7.92
C VAL A 68 17.66 1.16 -7.71
N LYS A 69 17.17 0.98 -6.49
CA LYS A 69 16.26 -0.09 -6.14
C LYS A 69 14.92 0.51 -5.72
N VAL A 70 13.85 0.05 -6.35
CA VAL A 70 12.49 0.46 -5.98
C VAL A 70 11.84 -0.63 -5.17
N LYS A 71 11.28 -0.26 -4.02
CA LYS A 71 10.46 -1.14 -3.21
C LYS A 71 9.00 -0.69 -3.33
N LEU A 72 8.12 -1.63 -3.63
CA LEU A 72 6.69 -1.38 -3.78
C LEU A 72 5.96 -2.16 -2.69
N LYS A 73 5.31 -1.45 -1.79
CA LYS A 73 4.64 -2.05 -0.64
C LYS A 73 3.17 -1.64 -0.58
N LYS A 74 2.33 -2.60 -0.21
CA LYS A 74 0.90 -2.31 -0.05
C LYS A 74 0.66 -1.49 1.21
N SER A 75 -0.25 -0.53 1.11
CA SER A 75 -0.63 0.35 2.20
C SER A 75 -2.05 0.02 2.68
N TYR A 76 -2.22 -0.09 3.98
CA TYR A 76 -3.50 -0.33 4.63
C TYR A 76 -3.92 0.88 5.47
N LEU A 77 -3.54 2.08 5.03
CA LEU A 77 -3.77 3.31 5.81
C LEU A 77 -5.19 3.86 5.70
N ASP A 78 -5.97 3.40 4.73
CA ASP A 78 -7.35 3.87 4.56
C ASP A 78 -8.33 2.91 5.23
N ALA A 79 -8.86 3.35 6.38
CA ALA A 79 -9.79 2.56 7.18
C ALA A 79 -11.08 2.19 6.42
N ARG A 80 -11.52 3.07 5.51
CA ARG A 80 -12.73 2.81 4.72
C ARG A 80 -12.54 1.62 3.78
N LEU A 81 -11.39 1.57 3.08
CA LEU A 81 -11.09 0.49 2.16
C LEU A 81 -10.91 -0.83 2.91
N ILE A 82 -10.29 -0.79 4.09
CA ILE A 82 -10.14 -1.96 4.94
C ILE A 82 -11.52 -2.48 5.37
N LEU A 83 -12.41 -1.58 5.76
CA LEU A 83 -13.76 -1.95 6.16
C LEU A 83 -14.52 -2.60 5.00
N GLU A 84 -14.42 -2.05 3.80
CA GLU A 84 -15.06 -2.63 2.62
C GLU A 84 -14.56 -4.06 2.36
N ASP A 85 -13.27 -4.30 2.50
CA ASP A 85 -12.70 -5.64 2.33
C ASP A 85 -13.19 -6.61 3.40
N ILE A 86 -13.29 -6.16 4.64
CA ILE A 86 -13.83 -6.97 5.74
C ILE A 86 -15.29 -7.36 5.46
N VAL A 87 -16.09 -6.40 5.01
CA VAL A 87 -17.49 -6.66 4.66
C VAL A 87 -17.60 -7.70 3.54
N LYS A 88 -16.78 -7.57 2.50
CA LYS A 88 -16.75 -8.55 1.41
C LYS A 88 -16.36 -9.94 1.90
N PHE A 89 -15.39 -10.03 2.80
CA PHE A 89 -14.98 -11.31 3.36
C PHE A 89 -16.14 -11.99 4.11
N PHE A 90 -16.83 -11.26 4.98
CA PHE A 90 -17.96 -11.80 5.73
C PHE A 90 -19.16 -12.12 4.85
N GLU A 91 -19.36 -11.36 3.79
CA GLU A 91 -20.40 -11.63 2.80
C GLU A 91 -20.21 -12.99 2.14
N GLN A 92 -18.97 -13.36 1.88
CA GLN A 92 -18.65 -14.64 1.24
C GLN A 92 -18.57 -15.81 2.22
N HIS A 93 -18.15 -15.57 3.47
CA HIS A 93 -17.83 -16.65 4.42
C HIS A 93 -18.71 -16.69 5.65
N LYS A 94 -19.15 -15.55 6.17
CA LYS A 94 -19.92 -15.45 7.41
C LYS A 94 -21.04 -14.42 7.28
N LYS A 95 -21.93 -14.63 6.34
CA LYS A 95 -22.98 -13.68 5.97
C LYS A 95 -23.86 -13.23 7.14
N GLY A 96 -24.12 -14.14 8.10
CA GLY A 96 -24.94 -13.80 9.27
C GLY A 96 -24.35 -12.73 10.18
N LEU A 97 -23.07 -12.43 10.06
CA LEU A 97 -22.41 -11.42 10.87
C LEU A 97 -22.46 -10.01 10.25
N LEU A 98 -22.86 -9.88 8.97
CA LEU A 98 -22.85 -8.59 8.28
C LEU A 98 -23.57 -7.46 9.02
N PRO A 99 -24.78 -7.70 9.62
CA PRO A 99 -25.48 -6.62 10.32
C PRO A 99 -24.70 -6.05 11.51
N TYR A 100 -23.70 -6.78 12.01
CA TYR A 100 -22.94 -6.40 13.19
C TYR A 100 -21.57 -5.80 12.84
N ILE A 101 -21.20 -5.75 11.57
CA ILE A 101 -19.92 -5.23 11.12
C ILE A 101 -20.07 -3.74 10.76
N SER A 102 -19.46 -2.87 11.57
CA SER A 102 -19.49 -1.42 11.35
C SER A 102 -18.20 -0.80 11.88
N LEU A 103 -17.96 0.46 11.52
CA LEU A 103 -16.81 1.20 12.04
C LEU A 103 -16.84 1.33 13.55
N GLU A 104 -18.03 1.34 14.17
CA GLU A 104 -18.15 1.41 15.64
C GLU A 104 -17.60 0.17 16.33
N ASN A 105 -17.72 -0.99 15.67
CA ASN A 105 -17.29 -2.27 16.23
C ASN A 105 -15.86 -2.65 15.78
N ILE A 106 -15.26 -1.87 14.91
CA ILE A 106 -13.95 -2.18 14.34
C ILE A 106 -12.96 -1.10 14.76
N SER A 107 -11.87 -1.53 15.38
CA SER A 107 -10.74 -0.67 15.68
C SER A 107 -9.60 -1.00 14.73
N ILE A 108 -9.16 -0.01 13.97
CA ILE A 108 -8.06 -0.16 13.03
C ILE A 108 -6.92 0.71 13.48
N GLN A 109 -5.78 0.10 13.75
CA GLN A 109 -4.56 0.79 14.13
C GLN A 109 -3.50 0.52 13.08
N SER A 110 -2.96 1.57 12.49
CA SER A 110 -1.85 1.44 11.57
C SER A 110 -0.60 2.06 12.15
N GLN A 111 0.50 1.32 12.08
CA GLN A 111 1.80 1.80 12.49
C GLN A 111 2.78 1.51 11.36
N LYS A 112 3.28 2.57 10.72
CA LYS A 112 4.12 2.43 9.51
C LYS A 112 3.36 1.65 8.43
N LEU A 113 3.80 0.42 8.13
CA LEU A 113 3.18 -0.44 7.12
C LEU A 113 2.36 -1.58 7.73
N ASP A 114 2.31 -1.65 9.05
CA ASP A 114 1.55 -2.68 9.74
C ASP A 114 0.17 -2.17 10.13
N VAL A 115 -0.84 -3.03 10.02
CA VAL A 115 -2.20 -2.69 10.38
C VAL A 115 -2.73 -3.75 11.33
N ASN A 116 -3.24 -3.30 12.48
CA ASN A 116 -3.91 -4.15 13.44
C ASN A 116 -5.41 -3.86 13.40
N ILE A 117 -6.20 -4.90 13.22
CA ILE A 117 -7.65 -4.80 13.14
C ILE A 117 -8.26 -5.56 14.30
N GLN A 118 -9.10 -4.87 15.07
CA GLN A 118 -9.85 -5.49 16.16
C GLN A 118 -11.33 -5.27 15.92
N ILE A 119 -12.10 -6.36 16.01
CA ILE A 119 -13.55 -6.32 15.86
C ILE A 119 -14.16 -6.67 17.22
N LYS A 120 -14.94 -5.74 17.78
CA LYS A 120 -15.62 -5.98 19.04
C LYS A 120 -16.97 -6.62 18.76
N LEU A 121 -17.16 -7.82 19.31
CA LEU A 121 -18.41 -8.56 19.20
C LEU A 121 -18.95 -8.80 20.61
N ASN A 122 -20.25 -8.66 20.79
CA ASN A 122 -20.88 -9.04 22.05
C ASN A 122 -21.08 -10.57 22.10
N GLN A 123 -21.50 -11.10 23.27
CA GLN A 123 -21.66 -12.55 23.44
C GLN A 123 -22.71 -13.14 22.48
N ASP A 124 -23.78 -12.42 22.22
CA ASP A 124 -24.84 -12.88 21.32
C ASP A 124 -24.30 -13.05 19.90
N ILE A 125 -23.40 -12.15 19.48
CA ILE A 125 -22.78 -12.22 18.17
C ILE A 125 -21.77 -13.36 18.13
N VAL A 126 -20.99 -13.54 19.19
CA VAL A 126 -19.99 -14.61 19.27
C VAL A 126 -20.66 -15.99 19.10
N SER A 127 -21.87 -16.17 19.60
CA SER A 127 -22.59 -17.44 19.45
C SER A 127 -22.96 -17.76 17.99
N LEU A 128 -22.90 -16.78 17.10
CA LEU A 128 -23.17 -16.97 15.67
C LEU A 128 -21.94 -17.42 14.89
N ILE A 129 -20.77 -17.34 15.49
CA ILE A 129 -19.51 -17.75 14.88
C ILE A 129 -19.34 -19.26 15.08
#